data_1af9e79d760b09fc673a427ff42e6c5d
#
_entry.id   1af9e79d760b09fc673a427ff42e6c5d
#
_cell.length_a   1.000
_cell.length_b   1.000
_cell.length_c   1.000
_cell.angle_alpha   90.00
_cell.angle_beta   90.00
_cell.angle_gamma   90.00
#
_symmetry.space_group_name_H-M   'P 1'
#
loop_
_entity.id
_entity.type
_entity.pdbx_description
1 polymer ?
#
loop_
_entity_poly.entity_id
_entity_poly.type
_entity_poly.pdbx_seq_one_letter_code
_entity_poly.pdbx_strand_id
1 'polypeptide(L)' 'DDAYKGCEQIKAIGGKAVREAGPMKGGVTVIAFVEDPDGYKIELIQQDQNARNN' A
#
# COMPACT_ATOMS: atom_id res chain seq x y z
N ASP A 1 1.02 9.27 -2.25
CA ASP A 1 -0.09 8.66 -1.59
C ASP A 1 0.36 7.82 -0.44
N ASP A 2 -0.58 7.49 0.42
CA ASP A 2 -0.28 6.80 1.66
C ASP A 2 -0.71 5.34 1.51
N ALA A 3 0.24 4.45 1.41
CA ALA A 3 -0.07 3.03 1.23
C ALA A 3 -0.74 2.45 2.46
N TYR A 4 -0.39 2.95 3.64
CA TYR A 4 -1.03 2.47 4.87
C TYR A 4 -2.49 2.83 4.87
N LYS A 5 -2.80 4.08 4.53
CA LYS A 5 -4.18 4.53 4.51
C LYS A 5 -4.97 3.82 3.41
N GLY A 6 -4.37 3.63 2.25
CA GLY A 6 -5.04 2.91 1.18
C GLY A 6 -5.37 1.48 1.57
N CYS A 7 -4.45 0.83 2.27
CA CYS A 7 -4.66 -0.51 2.74
C CYS A 7 -5.84 -0.57 3.71
N GLU A 8 -5.92 0.41 4.62
CA GLU A 8 -7.02 0.45 5.58
C GLU A 8 -8.35 0.72 4.88
N GLN A 9 -8.32 1.56 3.86
CA GLN A 9 -9.54 1.85 3.13
C GLN A 9 -10.09 0.62 2.42
N ILE A 10 -9.20 -0.17 1.83
CA ILE A 10 -9.63 -1.40 1.17
C ILE A 10 -10.22 -2.37 2.18
N LYS A 11 -9.59 -2.50 3.34
CA LYS A 11 -10.12 -3.38 4.37
C LYS A 11 -11.50 -2.91 4.83
N ALA A 12 -11.68 -1.59 4.92
CA ALA A 12 -12.94 -1.04 5.41
C ALA A 12 -14.11 -1.34 4.49
N ILE A 13 -13.86 -1.52 3.20
CA ILE A 13 -14.93 -1.80 2.26
C ILE A 13 -15.06 -3.29 1.97
N GLY A 14 -14.43 -4.12 2.76
CA GLY A 14 -14.59 -5.56 2.62
C GLY A 14 -13.49 -6.25 1.86
N GLY A 15 -12.47 -5.53 1.48
CA GLY A 15 -11.31 -6.16 0.86
C GLY A 15 -10.36 -6.72 1.90
N LYS A 16 -9.19 -7.13 1.43
CA LYS A 16 -8.22 -7.69 2.34
C LYS A 16 -6.82 -7.32 1.90
N ALA A 17 -5.89 -7.39 2.83
CA ALA A 17 -4.49 -7.16 2.54
C ALA A 17 -3.83 -8.50 2.28
N VAL A 18 -3.36 -8.68 1.07
CA VAL A 18 -2.56 -9.86 0.73
C VAL A 18 -1.18 -9.70 1.34
N ARG A 19 -0.65 -8.48 1.28
CA ARG A 19 0.57 -8.13 1.98
C ARG A 19 0.31 -6.79 2.66
N GLU A 20 0.44 -6.76 3.98
CA GLU A 20 0.22 -5.53 4.72
C GLU A 20 1.22 -4.47 4.30
N ALA A 21 0.83 -3.22 4.44
CA ALA A 21 1.70 -2.12 4.09
C ALA A 21 2.94 -2.13 4.96
N GLY A 22 4.09 -1.97 4.33
CA GLY A 22 5.34 -1.93 5.04
C GLY A 22 6.46 -1.54 4.10
N PRO A 23 7.61 -1.16 4.65
CA PRO A 23 8.72 -0.73 3.82
C PRO A 23 9.34 -1.89 3.06
N MET A 24 9.81 -1.60 1.88
CA MET A 24 10.61 -2.55 1.15
C MET A 24 11.97 -2.66 1.81
N LYS A 25 12.58 -3.83 1.63
CA LYS A 25 13.86 -4.07 2.23
C LYS A 25 14.87 -3.02 1.78
N GLY A 26 15.46 -2.36 2.74
CA GLY A 26 16.52 -1.41 2.48
C GLY A 26 16.09 -0.13 1.81
N GLY A 27 14.81 0.13 1.72
CA GLY A 27 14.35 1.28 0.98
C GLY A 27 13.44 2.18 1.78
N VAL A 28 13.07 3.27 1.14
CA VAL A 28 12.12 4.23 1.71
C VAL A 28 10.75 4.07 1.09
N THR A 29 10.58 3.11 0.20
CA THR A 29 9.31 2.87 -0.45
C THR A 29 8.47 1.91 0.39
N VAL A 30 7.24 2.29 0.63
CA VAL A 30 6.30 1.44 1.34
C VAL A 30 5.37 0.84 0.30
N ILE A 31 5.16 -0.47 0.35
CA ILE A 31 4.26 -1.12 -0.58
C ILE A 31 3.27 -1.98 0.17
N ALA A 32 2.15 -2.22 -0.48
CA ALA A 32 1.13 -3.12 0.02
C ALA A 32 0.46 -3.80 -1.16
N PHE A 33 0.06 -5.04 -0.99
CA PHE A 33 -0.76 -5.71 -1.98
C PHE A 33 -2.10 -5.99 -1.33
N VAL A 34 -3.15 -5.51 -1.96
CA VAL A 34 -4.50 -5.66 -1.42
C VAL A 34 -5.40 -6.23 -2.49
N GLU A 35 -6.53 -6.74 -2.06
CA GLU A 35 -7.52 -7.30 -2.96
C GLU A 35 -8.84 -6.67 -2.59
N ASP A 36 -9.53 -6.09 -3.58
CA ASP A 36 -10.81 -5.46 -3.30
C ASP A 36 -11.89 -6.52 -3.12
N PRO A 37 -13.10 -6.11 -2.72
CA PRO A 37 -14.16 -7.10 -2.47
C PRO A 37 -14.54 -7.91 -3.69
N ASP A 38 -14.26 -7.40 -4.89
CA ASP A 38 -14.57 -8.11 -6.12
C ASP A 38 -13.45 -9.04 -6.55
N GLY A 39 -12.36 -9.07 -5.82
CA GLY A 39 -11.26 -9.97 -6.12
C GLY A 39 -10.16 -9.39 -6.97
N TYR A 40 -10.20 -8.11 -7.26
CA TYR A 40 -9.13 -7.49 -8.03
C TYR A 40 -7.95 -7.18 -7.14
N LYS A 41 -6.76 -7.48 -7.63
CA LYS A 41 -5.56 -7.22 -6.86
C LYS A 41 -5.00 -5.86 -7.22
N ILE A 42 -4.62 -5.13 -6.19
CA ILE A 42 -4.15 -3.75 -6.33
C ILE A 42 -2.83 -3.63 -5.60
N GLU A 43 -1.86 -3.00 -6.24
CA GLU A 43 -0.58 -2.72 -5.61
C GLU A 43 -0.55 -1.26 -5.22
N LEU A 44 -0.29 -0.98 -3.95
CA LEU A 44 -0.20 0.38 -3.44
C LEU A 44 1.26 0.69 -3.19
N ILE A 45 1.74 1.79 -3.73
CA ILE A 45 3.14 2.17 -3.61
C ILE A 45 3.20 3.59 -3.09
N GLN A 46 3.97 3.77 -2.03
CA GLN A 46 4.18 5.07 -1.44
C GLN A 46 5.67 5.32 -1.36
N GLN A 47 6.13 6.37 -2.00
CA GLN A 47 7.53 6.73 -1.93
C GLN A 47 7.72 7.84 -0.92
N ASP A 48 8.87 7.79 -0.26
CA ASP A 48 9.24 8.83 0.69
C ASP A 48 9.50 10.10 -0.08
N GLN A 49 8.74 11.14 0.19
CA GLN A 49 8.89 12.38 -0.52
C GLN A 49 10.21 13.05 -0.25
N ASN A 50 10.77 12.84 0.92
CA ASN A 50 12.08 13.39 1.20
C ASN A 50 13.15 12.76 0.34
N ALA A 51 12.99 11.50 0.04
CA ALA A 51 13.94 10.82 -0.82
C ALA A 51 13.84 11.32 -2.24
N ARG A 52 12.65 11.74 -2.65
CA ARG A 52 12.49 12.28 -3.94
C ARG A 52 13.04 13.62 -4.10
N ASN A 53 12.87 14.40 -3.22
CA ASN A 53 13.38 15.64 -3.19
C ASN A 53 13.83 16.22 -4.37
N ASN A 54 13.45 16.85 -4.92
CA ASN A 54 14.02 17.57 -5.92
C ASN A 54 13.52 18.80 -6.07
#